data_0c9aaa5aaff8744c2d00f523b8d0b9d9
#
_entry.id   0c9aaa5aaff8744c2d00f523b8d0b9d9
#
_cell.length_a   1.000
_cell.length_b   1.000
_cell.length_c   1.000
_cell.angle_alpha   90.00
_cell.angle_beta   90.00
_cell.angle_gamma   90.00
#
_symmetry.space_group_name_H-M   'P 1'
#
loop_
_entity.id
_entity.type
_entity.pdbx_description
1 polymer ?
#
loop_
_entity_poly.entity_id
_entity_poly.type
_entity_poly.pdbx_seq_one_letter_code
_entity_poly.pdbx_strand_id
1 'polypeptide(L)'
;MKIAFTSTGDTLDAIIDSRFGRCSYFAIYDSEKNKTEFLLNPGKDAREGAGPVSVQFLAEHAVNKIVSVEFCTKIKPLLESLNINMITHQNAASSIAELIGLYNQ
;
A
#
# COMPACT_ATOMS: atom_id res chain seq x y z
N MET A 1 3.67 -7.36 -12.30
CA MET A 1 2.72 -7.10 -11.21
C MET A 1 3.28 -6.06 -10.25
N LYS A 2 2.46 -5.13 -9.82
CA LYS A 2 2.83 -4.11 -8.85
C LYS A 2 2.09 -4.33 -7.54
N ILE A 3 2.84 -4.33 -6.44
CA ILE A 3 2.31 -4.52 -5.10
C ILE A 3 2.63 -3.27 -4.29
N ALA A 4 1.63 -2.68 -3.66
CA ALA A 4 1.81 -1.52 -2.79
C ALA A 4 1.79 -1.96 -1.33
N PHE A 5 2.73 -1.48 -0.55
CA PHE A 5 2.79 -1.70 0.90
C PHE A 5 2.63 -0.35 1.58
N THR A 6 1.78 -0.28 2.58
CA THR A 6 1.68 0.93 3.41
C THR A 6 2.95 1.05 4.23
N SER A 7 3.60 2.21 4.16
CA SER A 7 4.91 2.38 4.78
C SER A 7 4.97 3.62 5.66
N THR A 8 5.70 3.51 6.76
CA THR A 8 5.93 4.63 7.68
C THR A 8 7.04 5.56 7.18
N GLY A 9 7.84 5.13 6.22
CA GLY A 9 8.95 5.89 5.69
C GLY A 9 9.28 5.52 4.26
N ASP A 10 10.35 6.10 3.75
CA ASP A 10 10.75 5.96 2.34
C ASP A 10 12.00 5.10 2.13
N THR A 11 12.23 4.15 3.02
CA THR A 11 13.34 3.21 2.89
C THR A 11 12.87 1.77 3.09
N LEU A 12 13.67 0.81 2.63
CA LEU A 12 13.36 -0.61 2.79
C LEU A 12 13.34 -1.05 4.27
N ASP A 13 14.03 -0.32 5.14
CA ASP A 13 14.01 -0.58 6.57
C ASP A 13 12.78 -0.02 7.28
N ALA A 14 11.99 0.80 6.60
CA ALA A 14 10.77 1.34 7.18
C ALA A 14 9.80 0.22 7.50
N ILE A 15 8.99 0.43 8.53
CA ILE A 15 8.01 -0.55 9.00
C ILE A 15 6.68 -0.31 8.30
N ILE A 16 5.93 -1.38 8.07
CA ILE A 16 4.58 -1.28 7.52
C ILE A 16 3.74 -0.32 8.37
N ASP A 17 2.97 0.56 7.73
CA ASP A 17 2.03 1.41 8.44
C ASP A 17 0.75 0.63 8.66
N SER A 18 0.18 0.73 9.87
CA SER A 18 -1.04 0.00 10.21
C SER A 18 -2.27 0.55 9.49
N ARG A 19 -2.23 1.82 9.04
CA ARG A 19 -3.41 2.49 8.48
C ARG A 19 -3.27 2.68 6.98
N PHE A 20 -4.19 2.12 6.22
CA PHE A 20 -4.12 2.22 4.76
C PHE A 20 -4.21 3.66 4.26
N GLY A 21 -5.27 4.38 4.59
CA GLY A 21 -5.53 5.71 4.00
C GLY A 21 -4.64 6.83 4.56
N ARG A 22 -4.03 6.61 5.71
CA ARG A 22 -3.27 7.63 6.43
C ARG A 22 -1.78 7.35 6.52
N CYS A 23 -1.28 6.36 5.83
CA CYS A 23 0.15 6.06 5.82
C CYS A 23 0.93 7.19 5.17
N SER A 24 2.19 7.34 5.57
CA SER A 24 3.05 8.40 5.06
C SER A 24 3.47 8.15 3.62
N TYR A 25 3.84 6.90 3.31
CA TYR A 25 4.32 6.50 1.99
C TYR A 25 3.66 5.22 1.54
N PHE A 26 3.64 5.02 0.23
CA PHE A 26 3.40 3.70 -0.35
C PHE A 26 4.71 3.22 -0.94
N ALA A 27 5.13 2.02 -0.56
CA ALA A 27 6.24 1.33 -1.20
C ALA A 27 5.63 0.48 -2.32
N ILE A 28 5.91 0.82 -3.57
CA ILE A 28 5.36 0.12 -4.72
C ILE A 28 6.46 -0.76 -5.32
N TYR A 29 6.28 -2.07 -5.20
CA TYR A 29 7.22 -3.04 -5.74
C TYR A 29 6.73 -3.54 -7.09
N ASP A 30 7.57 -3.40 -8.12
CA ASP A 30 7.30 -3.91 -9.45
C ASP A 30 8.09 -5.23 -9.62
N SER A 31 7.37 -6.35 -9.67
CA SER A 31 7.99 -7.67 -9.75
C SER A 31 8.68 -7.92 -11.09
N GLU A 32 8.23 -7.27 -12.16
CA GLU A 32 8.84 -7.43 -13.48
C GLU A 32 10.20 -6.76 -13.57
N LYS A 33 10.32 -5.59 -12.94
CA LYS A 33 11.56 -4.81 -12.94
C LYS A 33 12.42 -5.06 -11.71
N ASN A 34 11.88 -5.76 -10.72
CA ASN A 34 12.51 -5.98 -9.43
C ASN A 34 12.98 -4.67 -8.80
N LYS A 35 12.09 -3.67 -8.80
CA LYS A 35 12.35 -2.34 -8.27
C LYS A 35 11.26 -1.90 -7.31
N THR A 36 11.67 -1.15 -6.29
CA THR A 36 10.74 -0.56 -5.32
C THR A 36 10.81 0.95 -5.40
N GLU A 37 9.64 1.56 -5.47
CA GLU A 37 9.47 3.00 -5.49
C GLU A 37 8.75 3.43 -4.22
N PHE A 38 9.22 4.48 -3.56
CA PHE A 38 8.55 5.03 -2.39
C PHE A 38 7.90 6.35 -2.77
N LEU A 39 6.58 6.41 -2.68
CA LEU A 39 5.82 7.59 -3.06
C LEU A 39 5.02 8.12 -1.88
N LEU A 40 4.99 9.44 -1.73
CA LEU A 40 4.16 10.08 -0.70
C LEU A 40 2.69 9.76 -0.93
N ASN A 41 1.99 9.42 0.15
CA ASN A 41 0.56 9.17 0.07
C ASN A 41 -0.20 10.50 0.08
N PRO A 42 -0.89 10.86 -1.01
CA PRO A 42 -1.66 12.11 -1.04
C PRO A 42 -2.84 12.11 -0.07
N GLY A 43 -3.29 10.94 0.36
CA GLY A 43 -4.38 10.82 1.32
C GLY A 43 -3.99 11.10 2.76
N LYS A 44 -2.68 11.14 3.07
CA LYS A 44 -2.21 11.30 4.45
C LYS A 44 -2.80 12.53 5.13
N ASP A 45 -2.80 13.67 4.45
CA ASP A 45 -3.25 14.95 4.98
C ASP A 45 -4.64 15.35 4.48
N ALA A 46 -5.34 14.47 3.81
CA ALA A 46 -6.69 14.76 3.34
C ALA A 46 -7.63 14.95 4.53
N ARG A 47 -8.47 15.98 4.49
CA ARG A 47 -9.46 16.23 5.53
C ARG A 47 -10.47 15.11 5.61
N GLU A 48 -10.96 14.69 4.44
CA GLU A 48 -11.94 13.62 4.29
C GLU A 48 -11.52 12.75 3.13
N GLY A 49 -12.01 11.52 3.12
CA GLY A 49 -11.80 10.63 1.99
C GLY A 49 -10.37 10.17 1.78
N ALA A 50 -9.59 10.05 2.85
CA ALA A 50 -8.21 9.58 2.76
C ALA A 50 -8.12 8.22 2.07
N GLY A 51 -9.04 7.29 2.38
CA GLY A 51 -9.07 5.98 1.76
C GLY A 51 -9.29 6.06 0.26
N PRO A 52 -10.38 6.67 -0.22
CA PRO A 52 -10.62 6.82 -1.66
C PRO A 52 -9.51 7.56 -2.41
N VAL A 53 -8.94 8.61 -1.81
CA VAL A 53 -7.81 9.34 -2.41
C VAL A 53 -6.61 8.41 -2.58
N SER A 54 -6.29 7.62 -1.55
CA SER A 54 -5.19 6.66 -1.60
C SER A 54 -5.42 5.58 -2.66
N VAL A 55 -6.65 5.05 -2.74
CA VAL A 55 -7.00 4.05 -3.75
C VAL A 55 -6.82 4.60 -5.16
N GLN A 56 -7.33 5.80 -5.41
CA GLN A 56 -7.22 6.44 -6.71
C GLN A 56 -5.75 6.64 -7.11
N PHE A 57 -4.93 7.09 -6.16
CA PHE A 57 -3.51 7.26 -6.38
C PHE A 57 -2.84 5.95 -6.81
N LEU A 58 -3.13 4.87 -6.09
CA LEU A 58 -2.56 3.56 -6.40
C LEU A 58 -3.08 2.99 -7.73
N ALA A 59 -4.34 3.23 -8.05
CA ALA A 59 -4.91 2.83 -9.34
C ALA A 59 -4.20 3.53 -10.50
N GLU A 60 -3.88 4.80 -10.33
CA GLU A 60 -3.15 5.58 -11.34
C GLU A 60 -1.72 5.03 -11.54
N HIS A 61 -1.16 4.38 -10.54
CA HIS A 61 0.16 3.75 -10.62
C HIS A 61 0.11 2.27 -11.01
N ALA A 62 -1.05 1.81 -11.47
CA ALA A 62 -1.25 0.44 -11.97
C ALA A 62 -0.96 -0.65 -10.94
N VAL A 63 -1.26 -0.37 -9.68
CA VAL A 63 -1.07 -1.33 -8.59
C VAL A 63 -2.13 -2.44 -8.66
N ASN A 64 -1.70 -3.69 -8.47
CA ASN A 64 -2.56 -4.87 -8.53
C ASN A 64 -2.97 -5.39 -7.15
N LYS A 65 -2.10 -5.19 -6.15
CA LYS A 65 -2.31 -5.65 -4.78
C LYS A 65 -1.89 -4.57 -3.80
N ILE A 66 -2.60 -4.51 -2.68
CA ILE A 66 -2.25 -3.61 -1.58
C ILE A 66 -2.13 -4.44 -0.32
N VAL A 67 -1.01 -4.29 0.39
CA VAL A 67 -0.76 -4.96 1.67
C VAL A 67 -0.74 -3.91 2.77
N SER A 68 -1.57 -4.07 3.78
CA SER A 68 -1.64 -3.19 4.94
C SER A 68 -2.05 -4.00 6.16
N VAL A 69 -1.87 -3.46 7.35
CA VAL A 69 -2.33 -4.11 8.57
C VAL A 69 -3.84 -3.93 8.72
N GLU A 70 -4.34 -2.72 8.49
CA GLU A 70 -5.76 -2.41 8.60
C GLU A 70 -6.26 -1.72 7.35
N PHE A 71 -7.49 -2.03 6.97
CA PHE A 71 -8.20 -1.37 5.88
C PHE A 71 -9.54 -0.85 6.39
N CYS A 72 -9.94 0.31 5.89
CA CYS A 72 -11.29 0.80 6.12
C CYS A 72 -12.27 -0.03 5.28
N THR A 73 -13.35 -0.51 5.90
CA THR A 73 -14.33 -1.35 5.19
C THR A 73 -15.00 -0.62 4.02
N LYS A 74 -15.04 0.70 4.07
CA LYS A 74 -15.67 1.51 3.01
C LYS A 74 -14.93 1.46 1.68
N ILE A 75 -13.65 1.12 1.66
CA ILE A 75 -12.87 1.09 0.42
C ILE A 75 -12.94 -0.26 -0.30
N LYS A 76 -13.41 -1.31 0.36
CA LYS A 76 -13.44 -2.65 -0.22
C LYS A 76 -14.21 -2.70 -1.55
N PRO A 77 -15.44 -2.16 -1.65
CA PRO A 77 -16.14 -2.17 -2.93
C PRO A 77 -15.39 -1.42 -4.03
N LEU A 78 -14.71 -0.33 -3.68
CA LEU A 78 -13.93 0.45 -4.63
C LEU A 78 -12.74 -0.35 -5.16
N LEU A 79 -12.02 -1.04 -4.27
CA LEU A 79 -10.90 -1.89 -4.66
C LEU A 79 -11.36 -3.04 -5.55
N GLU A 80 -12.49 -3.65 -5.23
CA GLU A 80 -13.07 -4.72 -6.04
C GLU A 80 -13.41 -4.22 -7.44
N SER A 81 -14.00 -3.04 -7.55
CA SER A 81 -14.38 -2.46 -8.84
C SER A 81 -13.16 -2.17 -9.72
N LEU A 82 -12.00 -1.95 -9.12
CA LEU A 82 -10.74 -1.66 -9.81
C LEU A 82 -9.87 -2.89 -9.99
N ASN A 83 -10.34 -4.06 -9.56
CA ASN A 83 -9.59 -5.32 -9.60
C ASN A 83 -8.26 -5.25 -8.82
N ILE A 84 -8.27 -4.53 -7.71
CA ILE A 84 -7.12 -4.44 -6.82
C ILE A 84 -7.35 -5.36 -5.63
N ASN A 85 -6.45 -6.31 -5.40
CA ASN A 85 -6.52 -7.24 -4.28
C ASN A 85 -6.07 -6.58 -2.99
N MET A 86 -6.81 -6.84 -1.92
CA MET A 86 -6.53 -6.31 -0.60
C MET A 86 -6.02 -7.44 0.28
N ILE A 87 -4.81 -7.29 0.82
CA ILE A 87 -4.18 -8.29 1.67
C ILE A 87 -3.93 -7.67 3.05
N THR A 88 -4.45 -8.30 4.08
CA THR A 88 -4.21 -7.89 5.46
C THR A 88 -3.00 -8.63 6.00
N HIS A 89 -1.97 -7.89 6.40
CA HIS A 89 -0.77 -8.45 7.01
C HIS A 89 -0.87 -8.31 8.52
N GLN A 90 -0.59 -9.38 9.27
CA GLN A 90 -0.85 -9.39 10.70
C GLN A 90 0.28 -8.82 11.56
N ASN A 91 1.53 -8.90 11.10
CA ASN A 91 2.66 -8.42 11.88
C ASN A 91 2.96 -6.94 11.61
N ALA A 92 2.50 -6.08 12.51
CA ALA A 92 2.67 -4.62 12.38
C ALA A 92 4.12 -4.16 12.54
N ALA A 93 5.05 -5.05 12.87
CA ALA A 93 6.47 -4.73 13.02
C ALA A 93 7.30 -5.13 11.80
N SER A 94 6.68 -5.67 10.75
CA SER A 94 7.40 -6.10 9.55
C SER A 94 7.97 -4.90 8.79
N SER A 95 9.22 -5.04 8.29
CA SER A 95 9.82 -4.04 7.44
C SER A 95 9.35 -4.21 6.00
N ILE A 96 9.51 -3.16 5.21
CA ILE A 96 9.15 -3.22 3.79
C ILE A 96 9.99 -4.29 3.07
N ALA A 97 11.27 -4.40 3.39
CA ALA A 97 12.13 -5.43 2.80
C ALA A 97 11.61 -6.85 3.10
N GLU A 98 11.19 -7.10 4.34
CA GLU A 98 10.61 -8.39 4.72
C GLU A 98 9.33 -8.68 3.95
N LEU A 99 8.48 -7.67 3.78
CA LEU A 99 7.21 -7.81 3.07
C LEU A 99 7.41 -8.12 1.60
N ILE A 100 8.38 -7.47 0.96
CA ILE A 100 8.71 -7.75 -0.44
C ILE A 100 9.11 -9.21 -0.57
N GLY A 101 9.95 -9.72 0.32
CA GLY A 101 10.36 -11.12 0.33
C GLY A 101 9.19 -12.09 0.49
N LEU A 102 8.22 -11.73 1.33
CA LEU A 102 7.04 -12.59 1.58
C LEU A 102 6.05 -12.60 0.42
N TYR A 103 5.80 -11.45 -0.19
CA TYR A 103 4.73 -11.30 -1.17
C TYR A 103 5.19 -11.29 -2.62
N ASN A 104 6.48 -11.40 -2.86
CA ASN A 104 7.08 -11.43 -4.20
C ASN A 104 7.14 -12.86 -4.74
N GLN A 105 6.07 -13.61 -4.65
CA GLN A 105 6.07 -15.01 -5.13
C GLN A 105 4.94 -15.27 -6.08
#